data_f720ca24e84f02acce9c7b2fbd3dcc4d
#
_entry.id   f720ca24e84f02acce9c7b2fbd3dcc4d
#
_cell.length_a   1.000
_cell.length_b   1.000
_cell.length_c   1.000
_cell.angle_alpha   90.00
_cell.angle_beta   90.00
_cell.angle_gamma   90.00
#
_symmetry.space_group_name_H-M   'P 1'
#
loop_
_entity.id
_entity.type
_entity.pdbx_description
1 polymer ?
#
loop_
_entity_poly.entity_id
_entity_poly.type
_entity_poly.pdbx_seq_one_letter_code
_entity_poly.pdbx_strand_id
1 'polypeptide(L)'
;MRRLLAEHKLDVRGRRVLLKPNLVEFEPGSVINTHPMLVHAALEAFRSMGASVAIAEGPGHRRGTLDLADAAGYFHVIPGFEDLFTDLNLDEVSRVRLPRPVSRLRSLYLPHTVLGSDLLVSMPKMKTHHWTGATLSMKNLFGMVPGGVYGWPKNVLHWAGIHQCVADLHSLFPRHFAIVDGIVGMDGNGPIQGRPKPAGVIVSGHDPVAVDATCCRIMQIEPARIQYLTLAGGEAGIAEKNIRQIGEKPDSVATRFELIMELRELRRERV
;
A
#
# COMPACT_ATOMS: atom_id res chain seq x y z
N MET A 1 -10.32 -13.95 -4.08
CA MET A 1 -9.20 -13.96 -3.15
C MET A 1 -8.53 -15.33 -3.01
N ARG A 2 -9.22 -16.41 -2.58
CA ARG A 2 -8.59 -17.75 -2.37
C ARG A 2 -7.81 -18.26 -3.59
N ARG A 3 -8.38 -18.18 -4.80
CA ARG A 3 -7.70 -18.57 -6.04
C ARG A 3 -6.43 -17.75 -6.31
N LEU A 4 -6.50 -16.43 -6.08
CA LEU A 4 -5.36 -15.53 -6.22
C LEU A 4 -4.23 -15.91 -5.25
N LEU A 5 -4.53 -16.12 -3.97
CA LEU A 5 -3.52 -16.49 -2.98
C LEU A 5 -2.91 -17.89 -3.22
N ALA A 6 -3.69 -18.83 -3.78
CA ALA A 6 -3.20 -20.16 -4.09
C ALA A 6 -2.04 -20.16 -5.11
N GLU A 7 -2.03 -19.20 -6.05
CA GLU A 7 -0.95 -19.06 -7.04
C GLU A 7 0.40 -18.66 -6.39
N HIS A 8 0.35 -18.04 -5.20
CA HIS A 8 1.54 -17.53 -4.51
C HIS A 8 2.18 -18.52 -3.55
N LYS A 9 1.55 -19.68 -3.27
CA LYS A 9 2.07 -20.73 -2.37
C LYS A 9 2.53 -20.18 -1.00
N LEU A 10 1.74 -19.27 -0.43
CA LEU A 10 2.03 -18.66 0.86
C LEU A 10 1.94 -19.71 1.98
N ASP A 11 3.02 -19.85 2.76
CA ASP A 11 3.02 -20.64 4.00
C ASP A 11 2.67 -19.76 5.19
N VAL A 12 1.38 -19.75 5.56
CA VAL A 12 0.84 -18.88 6.63
C VAL A 12 0.15 -19.65 7.75
N ARG A 13 0.15 -20.98 7.71
CA ARG A 13 -0.47 -21.78 8.76
C ARG A 13 0.21 -21.55 10.12
N GLY A 14 -0.58 -21.14 11.12
CA GLY A 14 -0.11 -20.80 12.45
C GLY A 14 0.68 -19.47 12.50
N ARG A 15 0.74 -18.70 11.41
CA ARG A 15 1.43 -17.40 11.34
C ARG A 15 0.50 -16.24 11.69
N ARG A 16 1.08 -15.18 12.23
CA ARG A 16 0.40 -13.90 12.46
C ARG A 16 0.49 -13.07 11.19
N VAL A 17 -0.64 -12.91 10.50
CA VAL A 17 -0.77 -12.12 9.27
C VAL A 17 -1.39 -10.78 9.64
N LEU A 18 -0.72 -9.69 9.28
CA LEU A 18 -1.21 -8.33 9.44
C LEU A 18 -1.69 -7.77 8.10
N LEU A 19 -2.99 -7.56 7.96
CA LEU A 19 -3.57 -6.87 6.81
C LEU A 19 -3.50 -5.36 7.05
N LYS A 20 -2.78 -4.65 6.19
CA LYS A 20 -2.68 -3.20 6.23
C LYS A 20 -3.38 -2.58 5.04
N PRO A 21 -4.67 -2.19 5.15
CA PRO A 21 -5.35 -1.45 4.10
C PRO A 21 -4.72 -0.06 3.90
N ASN A 22 -5.28 0.72 3.01
CA ASN A 22 -5.05 2.15 2.89
C ASN A 22 -6.29 2.87 3.41
N LEU A 23 -6.16 3.51 4.57
CA LEU A 23 -7.14 4.45 5.13
C LEU A 23 -6.47 5.81 5.26
N VAL A 24 -7.04 6.85 4.65
CA VAL A 24 -6.45 8.20 4.63
C VAL A 24 -7.43 9.26 5.07
N GLU A 25 -8.57 9.32 4.43
CA GLU A 25 -9.64 10.29 4.61
C GLU A 25 -10.95 9.68 4.10
N PHE A 26 -12.09 10.23 4.48
CA PHE A 26 -13.38 9.81 3.94
C PHE A 26 -14.18 11.00 3.42
N GLU A 27 -14.63 10.87 2.19
CA GLU A 27 -15.63 11.73 1.57
C GLU A 27 -16.68 10.85 0.88
N PRO A 28 -17.97 11.10 1.06
CA PRO A 28 -19.02 10.33 0.39
C PRO A 28 -18.80 10.26 -1.13
N GLY A 29 -18.89 9.06 -1.70
CA GLY A 29 -18.66 8.83 -3.14
C GLY A 29 -17.20 8.84 -3.60
N SER A 30 -16.24 9.07 -2.69
CA SER A 30 -14.81 8.99 -3.00
C SER A 30 -14.29 7.55 -2.99
N VAL A 31 -13.15 7.34 -3.66
CA VAL A 31 -12.43 6.06 -3.72
C VAL A 31 -11.04 6.17 -3.07
N ILE A 32 -10.95 6.93 -1.99
CA ILE A 32 -9.68 7.22 -1.31
C ILE A 32 -9.07 5.95 -0.69
N ASN A 33 -9.91 5.11 -0.08
CA ASN A 33 -9.51 4.00 0.76
C ASN A 33 -9.60 2.65 0.04
N THR A 34 -8.88 1.65 0.55
CA THR A 34 -9.08 0.27 0.12
C THR A 34 -10.51 -0.17 0.40
N HIS A 35 -11.14 -0.84 -0.56
CA HIS A 35 -12.54 -1.23 -0.40
C HIS A 35 -12.68 -2.29 0.71
N PRO A 36 -13.58 -2.12 1.69
CA PRO A 36 -13.70 -3.02 2.83
C PRO A 36 -14.02 -4.47 2.45
N MET A 37 -14.79 -4.71 1.37
CA MET A 37 -15.03 -6.06 0.84
C MET A 37 -13.74 -6.76 0.39
N LEU A 38 -12.75 -6.04 -0.12
CA LEU A 38 -11.48 -6.64 -0.51
C LEU A 38 -10.68 -7.06 0.73
N VAL A 39 -10.69 -6.22 1.77
CA VAL A 39 -10.05 -6.53 3.06
C VAL A 39 -10.72 -7.72 3.73
N HIS A 40 -12.06 -7.76 3.75
CA HIS A 40 -12.83 -8.90 4.26
C HIS A 40 -12.51 -10.19 3.49
N ALA A 41 -12.48 -10.14 2.17
CA ALA A 41 -12.13 -11.29 1.35
C ALA A 41 -10.70 -11.80 1.60
N ALA A 42 -9.75 -10.90 1.89
CA ALA A 42 -8.39 -11.28 2.28
C ALA A 42 -8.37 -11.90 3.69
N LEU A 43 -9.04 -11.28 4.66
CA LEU A 43 -9.20 -11.79 6.02
C LEU A 43 -9.67 -13.25 6.01
N GLU A 44 -10.79 -13.52 5.34
CA GLU A 44 -11.37 -14.85 5.24
C GLU A 44 -10.47 -15.85 4.50
N ALA A 45 -9.77 -15.39 3.46
CA ALA A 45 -8.84 -16.23 2.73
C ALA A 45 -7.65 -16.65 3.58
N PHE A 46 -6.98 -15.72 4.28
CA PHE A 46 -5.86 -16.03 5.15
C PHE A 46 -6.27 -16.89 6.36
N ARG A 47 -7.44 -16.62 6.97
CA ARG A 47 -8.00 -17.47 8.02
C ARG A 47 -8.24 -18.90 7.54
N SER A 48 -8.78 -19.06 6.34
CA SER A 48 -9.00 -20.40 5.75
C SER A 48 -7.71 -21.17 5.46
N MET A 49 -6.57 -20.46 5.36
CA MET A 49 -5.23 -21.06 5.25
C MET A 49 -4.60 -21.37 6.61
N GLY A 50 -5.31 -21.10 7.73
CA GLY A 50 -4.85 -21.38 9.09
C GLY A 50 -4.01 -20.28 9.73
N ALA A 51 -4.05 -19.06 9.22
CA ALA A 51 -3.39 -17.89 9.82
C ALA A 51 -4.23 -17.27 10.95
N SER A 52 -3.56 -16.68 11.95
CA SER A 52 -4.14 -15.67 12.83
C SER A 52 -4.05 -14.33 12.12
N VAL A 53 -5.17 -13.62 11.93
CA VAL A 53 -5.20 -12.41 11.10
C VAL A 53 -5.69 -11.23 11.91
N ALA A 54 -4.93 -10.13 11.88
CA ALA A 54 -5.29 -8.81 12.38
C ALA A 54 -5.34 -7.80 11.24
N ILE A 55 -6.02 -6.69 11.46
CA ILE A 55 -6.08 -5.54 10.55
C ILE A 55 -5.51 -4.34 11.28
N ALA A 56 -4.67 -3.53 10.64
CA ALA A 56 -4.16 -2.32 11.28
C ALA A 56 -3.87 -1.22 10.26
N GLU A 57 -4.08 0.02 10.69
CA GLU A 57 -3.75 1.22 9.91
C GLU A 57 -3.52 2.41 10.87
N GLY A 58 -2.75 3.39 10.41
CA GLY A 58 -2.57 4.66 11.08
C GLY A 58 -2.69 5.81 10.08
N PRO A 59 -3.90 6.38 9.88
CA PRO A 59 -4.11 7.49 8.95
C PRO A 59 -3.20 8.69 9.25
N GLY A 60 -2.75 9.37 8.19
CA GLY A 60 -1.87 10.54 8.34
C GLY A 60 -2.62 11.85 8.58
N HIS A 61 -3.89 11.94 8.22
CA HIS A 61 -4.69 13.18 8.29
C HIS A 61 -5.68 13.18 9.44
N ARG A 62 -6.48 12.13 9.58
CA ARG A 62 -7.49 12.00 10.65
C ARG A 62 -6.89 11.43 11.92
N ARG A 63 -7.28 11.96 13.08
CA ARG A 63 -6.90 11.46 14.40
C ARG A 63 -7.84 10.35 14.89
N GLY A 64 -9.13 10.44 14.56
CA GLY A 64 -10.13 9.40 14.86
C GLY A 64 -10.08 8.28 13.83
N THR A 65 -9.19 7.31 14.02
CA THR A 65 -8.99 6.20 13.06
C THR A 65 -10.20 5.29 12.97
N LEU A 66 -10.84 4.99 14.11
CA LEU A 66 -12.05 4.16 14.15
C LEU A 66 -13.23 4.85 13.48
N ASP A 67 -13.43 6.17 13.73
CA ASP A 67 -14.47 6.95 13.07
C ASP A 67 -14.29 6.95 11.53
N LEU A 68 -13.04 7.05 11.09
CA LEU A 68 -12.72 6.97 9.67
C LEU A 68 -13.01 5.58 9.09
N ALA A 69 -12.70 4.52 9.82
CA ALA A 69 -12.96 3.14 9.40
C ALA A 69 -14.47 2.85 9.34
N ASP A 70 -15.24 3.36 10.29
CA ASP A 70 -16.70 3.25 10.30
C ASP A 70 -17.31 4.00 9.10
N ALA A 71 -16.96 5.28 8.92
CA ALA A 71 -17.39 6.07 7.77
C ALA A 71 -17.03 5.43 6.43
N ALA A 72 -15.88 4.75 6.33
CA ALA A 72 -15.45 4.01 5.15
C ALA A 72 -16.13 2.62 5.00
N GLY A 73 -17.05 2.25 5.91
CA GLY A 73 -17.87 1.04 5.84
C GLY A 73 -17.21 -0.23 6.35
N TYR A 74 -16.07 -0.15 7.04
CA TYR A 74 -15.37 -1.34 7.53
C TYR A 74 -16.16 -2.08 8.61
N PHE A 75 -16.77 -1.37 9.55
CA PHE A 75 -17.62 -1.96 10.59
C PHE A 75 -18.87 -2.65 10.03
N HIS A 76 -19.43 -2.09 8.95
CA HIS A 76 -20.60 -2.68 8.29
C HIS A 76 -20.25 -3.96 7.52
N VAL A 77 -19.07 -4.02 6.90
CA VAL A 77 -18.68 -5.09 5.97
C VAL A 77 -17.93 -6.23 6.64
N ILE A 78 -17.13 -5.95 7.70
CA ILE A 78 -16.27 -6.91 8.35
C ILE A 78 -16.83 -7.23 9.75
N PRO A 79 -17.43 -8.42 9.96
CA PRO A 79 -17.95 -8.80 11.27
C PRO A 79 -16.85 -8.78 12.35
N GLY A 80 -17.12 -8.13 13.48
CA GLY A 80 -16.17 -8.00 14.60
C GLY A 80 -14.93 -7.16 14.26
N PHE A 81 -15.06 -6.20 13.34
CA PHE A 81 -13.94 -5.36 12.89
C PHE A 81 -13.20 -4.70 14.06
N GLU A 82 -13.92 -4.21 15.06
CA GLU A 82 -13.35 -3.51 16.21
C GLU A 82 -12.35 -4.39 16.99
N ASP A 83 -12.66 -5.67 17.18
CA ASP A 83 -11.79 -6.63 17.88
C ASP A 83 -10.59 -7.06 17.03
N LEU A 84 -10.64 -6.86 15.73
CA LEU A 84 -9.62 -7.25 14.76
C LEU A 84 -8.68 -6.10 14.40
N PHE A 85 -9.06 -4.87 14.73
CA PHE A 85 -8.38 -3.66 14.25
C PHE A 85 -7.50 -3.03 15.33
N THR A 86 -6.28 -2.65 14.91
CA THR A 86 -5.36 -1.86 15.74
C THR A 86 -5.10 -0.50 15.08
N ASP A 87 -5.32 0.58 15.83
CA ASP A 87 -4.89 1.92 15.43
C ASP A 87 -3.37 2.05 15.64
N LEU A 88 -2.61 1.96 14.55
CA LEU A 88 -1.16 2.07 14.57
C LEU A 88 -0.64 3.45 15.01
N ASN A 89 -1.49 4.47 15.04
CA ASN A 89 -1.11 5.78 15.53
C ASN A 89 -0.94 5.82 17.06
N LEU A 90 -1.61 4.91 17.77
CA LEU A 90 -1.70 4.86 19.24
C LEU A 90 -1.09 3.57 19.82
N ASP A 91 -0.61 2.66 18.98
CA ASP A 91 0.01 1.41 19.41
C ASP A 91 1.35 1.66 20.12
N GLU A 92 1.75 0.73 20.97
CA GLU A 92 3.09 0.71 21.56
C GLU A 92 4.17 0.63 20.49
N VAL A 93 5.29 1.29 20.72
CA VAL A 93 6.33 1.44 19.71
C VAL A 93 7.69 1.02 20.17
N SER A 94 8.50 0.50 19.24
CA SER A 94 9.94 0.28 19.43
C SER A 94 10.75 1.04 18.39
N ARG A 95 11.93 1.51 18.81
CA ARG A 95 12.87 2.15 17.90
C ARG A 95 13.57 1.11 17.05
N VAL A 96 13.45 1.25 15.73
CA VAL A 96 14.08 0.37 14.73
C VAL A 96 15.13 1.17 13.96
N ARG A 97 16.34 0.65 13.89
CA ARG A 97 17.42 1.25 13.08
C ARG A 97 17.22 0.91 11.61
N LEU A 98 17.32 1.92 10.74
CA LEU A 98 17.33 1.72 9.30
C LEU A 98 18.67 1.09 8.88
N PRO A 99 18.68 -0.02 8.13
CA PRO A 99 19.91 -0.76 7.82
C PRO A 99 20.83 0.02 6.88
N ARG A 100 20.28 0.66 5.86
CA ARG A 100 21.01 1.48 4.86
C ARG A 100 20.14 2.66 4.44
N PRO A 101 19.99 3.67 5.31
CA PRO A 101 19.07 4.77 5.03
C PRO A 101 19.53 5.60 3.86
N VAL A 102 18.60 5.86 2.95
CA VAL A 102 18.76 6.82 1.84
C VAL A 102 18.09 8.16 2.15
N SER A 103 17.20 8.20 3.16
CA SER A 103 16.65 9.43 3.72
C SER A 103 17.60 10.07 4.74
N ARG A 104 17.17 11.21 5.31
CA ARG A 104 17.88 11.87 6.41
C ARG A 104 17.66 11.19 7.76
N LEU A 105 16.78 10.20 7.85
CA LEU A 105 16.48 9.46 9.07
C LEU A 105 17.50 8.34 9.29
N ARG A 106 17.74 7.98 10.56
CA ARG A 106 18.64 6.87 10.94
C ARG A 106 17.87 5.74 11.60
N SER A 107 16.71 6.04 12.13
CA SER A 107 15.81 5.09 12.80
C SER A 107 14.39 5.61 12.73
N LEU A 108 13.45 4.68 12.88
CA LEU A 108 12.03 4.97 13.02
C LEU A 108 11.49 4.29 14.27
N TYR A 109 10.48 4.88 14.90
CA TYR A 109 9.63 4.18 15.85
C TYR A 109 8.53 3.49 15.08
N LEU A 110 8.36 2.19 15.29
CA LEU A 110 7.36 1.38 14.62
C LEU A 110 6.48 0.65 15.65
N PRO A 111 5.18 0.49 15.34
CA PRO A 111 4.22 -0.16 16.21
C PRO A 111 4.55 -1.63 16.49
N HIS A 112 4.29 -2.09 17.71
CA HIS A 112 4.52 -3.49 18.11
C HIS A 112 3.66 -4.45 17.30
N THR A 113 2.43 -4.06 16.95
CA THR A 113 1.56 -4.86 16.06
C THR A 113 2.23 -5.15 14.71
N VAL A 114 2.92 -4.15 14.13
CA VAL A 114 3.65 -4.34 12.87
C VAL A 114 4.88 -5.23 13.07
N LEU A 115 5.70 -4.93 14.08
CA LEU A 115 6.94 -5.65 14.37
C LEU A 115 6.70 -7.10 14.80
N GLY A 116 5.55 -7.37 15.41
CA GLY A 116 5.13 -8.68 15.87
C GLY A 116 4.49 -9.56 14.78
N SER A 117 4.24 -9.07 13.60
CA SER A 117 3.65 -9.86 12.51
C SER A 117 4.67 -10.75 11.82
N ASP A 118 4.27 -11.95 11.43
CA ASP A 118 5.11 -12.89 10.67
C ASP A 118 5.00 -12.63 9.16
N LEU A 119 3.86 -12.06 8.71
CA LEU A 119 3.63 -11.59 7.35
C LEU A 119 2.86 -10.28 7.36
N LEU A 120 3.46 -9.23 6.82
CA LEU A 120 2.79 -7.97 6.53
C LEU A 120 2.18 -8.04 5.12
N VAL A 121 0.87 -7.76 5.01
CA VAL A 121 0.14 -7.69 3.75
C VAL A 121 -0.27 -6.24 3.50
N SER A 122 0.43 -5.56 2.62
CA SER A 122 0.07 -4.21 2.19
C SER A 122 -1.06 -4.26 1.18
N MET A 123 -2.19 -3.60 1.50
CA MET A 123 -3.39 -3.59 0.67
C MET A 123 -3.72 -2.15 0.23
N PRO A 124 -2.93 -1.54 -0.66
CA PRO A 124 -3.16 -0.17 -1.11
C PRO A 124 -4.35 -0.06 -2.05
N LYS A 125 -4.96 1.12 -2.11
CA LYS A 125 -5.75 1.57 -3.24
C LYS A 125 -4.82 1.94 -4.39
N MET A 126 -5.08 1.47 -5.61
CA MET A 126 -4.35 1.90 -6.83
C MET A 126 -4.71 3.35 -7.14
N LYS A 127 -3.78 4.29 -6.93
CA LYS A 127 -4.07 5.71 -7.14
C LYS A 127 -2.83 6.53 -7.50
N THR A 128 -3.07 7.63 -8.22
CA THR A 128 -2.07 8.67 -8.43
C THR A 128 -1.75 9.42 -7.14
N HIS A 129 -0.66 10.16 -7.12
CA HIS A 129 -0.23 10.94 -5.96
C HIS A 129 0.55 12.18 -6.42
N HIS A 130 0.11 13.37 -6.01
CA HIS A 130 0.65 14.65 -6.46
C HIS A 130 2.15 14.87 -6.16
N TRP A 131 2.75 14.13 -5.23
CA TRP A 131 4.20 14.24 -4.94
C TRP A 131 5.01 13.04 -5.42
N THR A 132 4.46 11.84 -5.35
CA THR A 132 5.23 10.61 -5.63
C THR A 132 4.84 9.93 -6.94
N GLY A 133 3.91 10.51 -7.70
CA GLY A 133 3.37 9.94 -8.93
C GLY A 133 2.30 8.89 -8.67
N ALA A 134 2.56 7.94 -7.78
CA ALA A 134 1.63 6.87 -7.43
C ALA A 134 1.63 6.56 -5.94
N THR A 135 0.47 6.11 -5.43
CA THR A 135 0.32 5.42 -4.15
C THR A 135 0.05 3.96 -4.47
N LEU A 136 0.97 3.10 -4.06
CA LEU A 136 0.92 1.65 -4.26
C LEU A 136 1.42 0.94 -2.99
N SER A 137 1.89 -0.31 -3.10
CA SER A 137 2.17 -1.14 -1.93
C SER A 137 3.28 -0.59 -1.03
N MET A 138 4.35 -0.06 -1.63
CA MET A 138 5.47 0.52 -0.88
C MET A 138 5.08 1.83 -0.19
N LYS A 139 4.42 2.75 -0.91
CA LYS A 139 3.99 4.04 -0.33
C LYS A 139 2.93 3.86 0.76
N ASN A 140 2.11 2.80 0.67
CA ASN A 140 1.12 2.45 1.68
C ASN A 140 1.74 2.19 3.07
N LEU A 141 3.02 1.80 3.14
CA LEU A 141 3.74 1.59 4.40
C LEU A 141 3.86 2.86 5.28
N PHE A 142 3.64 4.05 4.72
CA PHE A 142 3.60 5.30 5.51
C PHE A 142 2.54 5.27 6.63
N GLY A 143 1.44 4.54 6.44
CA GLY A 143 0.44 4.35 7.48
C GLY A 143 0.94 3.60 8.71
N MET A 144 2.07 2.87 8.61
CA MET A 144 2.69 2.20 9.76
C MET A 144 3.47 3.16 10.68
N VAL A 145 3.79 4.37 10.23
CA VAL A 145 4.53 5.33 11.04
C VAL A 145 3.54 6.03 11.98
N PRO A 146 3.68 5.90 13.33
CA PRO A 146 2.66 6.28 14.27
C PRO A 146 2.51 7.80 14.42
N GLY A 147 1.30 8.30 14.28
CA GLY A 147 0.98 9.71 14.48
C GLY A 147 1.20 10.17 15.92
N GLY A 148 1.02 9.29 16.90
CA GLY A 148 1.30 9.57 18.31
C GLY A 148 2.77 9.97 18.57
N VAL A 149 3.70 9.48 17.75
CA VAL A 149 5.14 9.83 17.83
C VAL A 149 5.50 10.96 16.87
N TYR A 150 5.00 10.92 15.64
CA TYR A 150 5.46 11.78 14.54
C TYR A 150 4.50 12.94 14.20
N GLY A 151 3.41 13.02 14.93
CA GLY A 151 2.38 14.04 14.72
C GLY A 151 1.50 13.78 13.50
N TRP A 152 0.48 14.62 13.36
CA TRP A 152 -0.40 14.65 12.19
C TRP A 152 -0.17 15.95 11.42
N PRO A 153 0.07 15.85 10.10
CA PRO A 153 -0.05 14.70 9.18
C PRO A 153 1.25 13.91 8.94
N LYS A 154 2.13 13.68 9.89
CA LYS A 154 3.39 12.92 9.78
C LYS A 154 4.40 13.57 8.83
N ASN A 155 4.49 14.89 8.86
CA ASN A 155 5.33 15.70 7.96
C ASN A 155 6.82 15.37 8.04
N VAL A 156 7.29 14.78 9.13
CA VAL A 156 8.70 14.40 9.27
C VAL A 156 9.20 13.52 8.12
N LEU A 157 8.35 12.62 7.61
CA LEU A 157 8.68 11.76 6.46
C LEU A 157 8.79 12.55 5.15
N HIS A 158 7.96 13.59 5.00
CA HIS A 158 8.00 14.45 3.84
C HIS A 158 9.26 15.34 3.84
N TRP A 159 9.61 15.92 4.99
CA TRP A 159 10.79 16.76 5.16
C TRP A 159 12.12 15.99 5.08
N ALA A 160 12.12 14.72 5.49
CA ALA A 160 13.29 13.86 5.39
C ALA A 160 13.55 13.33 3.97
N GLY A 161 12.63 13.58 3.04
CA GLY A 161 12.62 13.10 1.67
C GLY A 161 11.60 11.98 1.48
N ILE A 162 10.46 12.32 0.86
CA ILE A 162 9.32 11.39 0.76
C ILE A 162 9.66 10.09 0.02
N HIS A 163 10.35 10.17 -1.13
CA HIS A 163 10.74 9.01 -1.91
C HIS A 163 11.76 8.14 -1.17
N GLN A 164 12.72 8.79 -0.53
CA GLN A 164 13.75 8.13 0.28
C GLN A 164 13.14 7.42 1.48
N CYS A 165 12.16 8.04 2.16
CA CYS A 165 11.46 7.42 3.27
C CYS A 165 10.60 6.22 2.84
N VAL A 166 10.00 6.24 1.63
CA VAL A 166 9.31 5.06 1.07
C VAL A 166 10.29 3.90 0.88
N ALA A 167 11.46 4.16 0.28
CA ALA A 167 12.50 3.16 0.07
C ALA A 167 13.06 2.63 1.41
N ASP A 168 13.28 3.51 2.39
CA ASP A 168 13.76 3.13 3.72
C ASP A 168 12.75 2.24 4.48
N LEU A 169 11.45 2.58 4.45
CA LEU A 169 10.40 1.74 5.04
C LEU A 169 10.32 0.38 4.35
N HIS A 170 10.40 0.34 3.02
CA HIS A 170 10.46 -0.92 2.28
C HIS A 170 11.67 -1.76 2.71
N SER A 171 12.83 -1.14 2.96
CA SER A 171 14.04 -1.87 3.36
C SER A 171 13.91 -2.61 4.70
N LEU A 172 13.00 -2.17 5.58
CA LEU A 172 12.67 -2.86 6.84
C LEU A 172 11.74 -4.07 6.61
N PHE A 173 10.92 -4.03 5.56
CA PHE A 173 9.95 -5.06 5.23
C PHE A 173 10.06 -5.49 3.76
N PRO A 174 11.24 -5.95 3.29
CA PRO A 174 11.49 -6.16 1.86
C PRO A 174 10.65 -7.28 1.25
N ARG A 175 10.06 -8.12 2.09
CA ARG A 175 9.22 -9.28 1.68
C ARG A 175 7.78 -9.16 2.16
N HIS A 176 7.25 -7.93 2.34
CA HIS A 176 5.83 -7.80 2.59
C HIS A 176 5.04 -8.25 1.34
N PHE A 177 3.92 -8.90 1.56
CA PHE A 177 3.04 -9.29 0.47
C PHE A 177 2.15 -8.12 0.06
N ALA A 178 1.91 -7.95 -1.22
CA ALA A 178 1.06 -6.87 -1.72
C ALA A 178 -0.23 -7.43 -2.33
N ILE A 179 -1.37 -6.76 -2.05
CA ILE A 179 -2.66 -6.96 -2.72
C ILE A 179 -3.21 -5.58 -3.07
N VAL A 180 -3.01 -5.14 -4.29
CA VAL A 180 -3.40 -3.80 -4.74
C VAL A 180 -4.85 -3.79 -5.21
N ASP A 181 -5.66 -2.92 -4.61
CA ASP A 181 -7.05 -2.67 -5.00
C ASP A 181 -7.11 -1.71 -6.20
N GLY A 182 -7.18 -2.27 -7.38
CA GLY A 182 -7.37 -1.58 -8.66
C GLY A 182 -8.73 -1.86 -9.29
N ILE A 183 -9.71 -2.40 -8.54
CA ILE A 183 -11.07 -2.61 -9.08
C ILE A 183 -11.65 -1.26 -9.49
N VAL A 184 -11.68 -0.31 -8.56
CA VAL A 184 -11.89 1.11 -8.84
C VAL A 184 -10.75 1.86 -8.17
N GLY A 185 -9.82 2.35 -8.95
CA GLY A 185 -8.70 3.17 -8.50
C GLY A 185 -9.07 4.66 -8.44
N MET A 186 -8.05 5.52 -8.21
CA MET A 186 -8.19 6.96 -8.20
C MET A 186 -7.17 7.59 -9.14
N ASP A 187 -7.59 8.50 -10.01
CA ASP A 187 -6.70 9.27 -10.87
C ASP A 187 -6.78 10.78 -10.62
N GLY A 188 -5.91 11.56 -11.24
CA GLY A 188 -5.83 13.03 -11.08
C GLY A 188 -5.05 13.45 -9.84
N ASN A 189 -5.61 14.38 -9.05
CA ASN A 189 -4.97 14.98 -7.87
C ASN A 189 -5.06 14.06 -6.63
N GLY A 190 -4.61 12.80 -6.75
CA GLY A 190 -4.50 11.91 -5.58
C GLY A 190 -3.43 12.42 -4.57
N PRO A 191 -3.44 11.94 -3.35
CA PRO A 191 -4.10 10.73 -2.86
C PRO A 191 -5.53 10.91 -2.34
N ILE A 192 -6.08 12.14 -2.31
CA ILE A 192 -7.39 12.46 -1.70
C ILE A 192 -8.34 13.08 -2.72
N GLN A 193 -7.89 14.09 -3.46
CA GLN A 193 -8.71 14.92 -4.35
C GLN A 193 -8.79 14.38 -5.80
N GLY A 194 -8.56 13.09 -5.98
CA GLY A 194 -8.68 12.46 -7.29
C GLY A 194 -10.11 12.04 -7.61
N ARG A 195 -10.29 11.39 -8.78
CA ARG A 195 -11.58 10.89 -9.26
C ARG A 195 -11.58 9.37 -9.34
N PRO A 196 -12.75 8.71 -9.19
CA PRO A 196 -12.86 7.28 -9.42
C PRO A 196 -12.39 6.90 -10.83
N LYS A 197 -11.55 5.86 -10.90
CA LYS A 197 -11.01 5.32 -12.14
C LYS A 197 -11.17 3.80 -12.17
N PRO A 198 -12.19 3.27 -12.83
CA PRO A 198 -12.33 1.82 -12.99
C PRO A 198 -11.14 1.25 -13.78
N ALA A 199 -10.39 0.33 -13.18
CA ALA A 199 -9.34 -0.43 -13.86
C ALA A 199 -9.65 -1.93 -13.86
N GLY A 200 -10.53 -2.41 -12.98
CA GLY A 200 -11.06 -3.79 -12.99
C GLY A 200 -10.03 -4.86 -12.61
N VAL A 201 -8.96 -4.49 -11.91
CA VAL A 201 -7.85 -5.39 -11.61
C VAL A 201 -7.57 -5.51 -10.11
N ILE A 202 -7.03 -6.66 -9.71
CA ILE A 202 -6.33 -6.87 -8.44
C ILE A 202 -4.92 -7.35 -8.80
N VAL A 203 -3.89 -6.66 -8.30
CA VAL A 203 -2.49 -7.04 -8.52
C VAL A 203 -1.89 -7.51 -7.19
N SER A 204 -1.21 -8.67 -7.19
CA SER A 204 -0.64 -9.21 -5.96
C SER A 204 0.74 -9.84 -6.20
N GLY A 205 1.56 -9.89 -5.16
CA GLY A 205 2.87 -10.52 -5.26
C GLY A 205 3.72 -10.41 -4.01
N HIS A 206 4.81 -11.18 -4.00
CA HIS A 206 5.81 -11.22 -2.92
C HIS A 206 6.88 -10.14 -3.04
N ASP A 207 7.05 -9.58 -4.23
CA ASP A 207 8.01 -8.51 -4.50
C ASP A 207 7.25 -7.19 -4.70
N PRO A 208 7.21 -6.33 -3.68
CA PRO A 208 6.50 -5.07 -3.75
C PRO A 208 7.00 -4.14 -4.86
N VAL A 209 8.29 -4.18 -5.20
CA VAL A 209 8.87 -3.39 -6.29
C VAL A 209 8.30 -3.86 -7.63
N ALA A 210 8.27 -5.17 -7.86
CA ALA A 210 7.71 -5.77 -9.06
C ALA A 210 6.19 -5.51 -9.18
N VAL A 211 5.46 -5.61 -8.05
CA VAL A 211 4.02 -5.32 -7.98
C VAL A 211 3.74 -3.85 -8.33
N ASP A 212 4.46 -2.92 -7.69
CA ASP A 212 4.25 -1.48 -7.91
C ASP A 212 4.67 -1.08 -9.34
N ALA A 213 5.76 -1.65 -9.88
CA ALA A 213 6.16 -1.43 -11.27
C ALA A 213 5.11 -1.96 -12.27
N THR A 214 4.50 -3.12 -11.98
CA THR A 214 3.41 -3.67 -12.78
C THR A 214 2.17 -2.78 -12.71
N CYS A 215 1.80 -2.30 -11.52
CA CYS A 215 0.70 -1.35 -11.37
C CYS A 215 0.95 -0.04 -12.13
N CYS A 216 2.17 0.49 -12.10
CA CYS A 216 2.54 1.67 -12.89
C CYS A 216 2.29 1.45 -14.38
N ARG A 217 2.68 0.27 -14.94
CA ARG A 217 2.40 -0.07 -16.35
C ARG A 217 0.91 -0.13 -16.64
N ILE A 218 0.13 -0.77 -15.78
CA ILE A 218 -1.34 -0.80 -15.89
C ILE A 218 -1.91 0.62 -15.89
N MET A 219 -1.41 1.52 -15.04
CA MET A 219 -1.81 2.93 -14.96
C MET A 219 -1.28 3.79 -16.12
N GLN A 220 -0.45 3.22 -17.02
CA GLN A 220 0.28 3.92 -18.08
C GLN A 220 1.23 5.00 -17.52
N ILE A 221 1.87 4.69 -16.39
CA ILE A 221 2.96 5.46 -15.78
C ILE A 221 4.27 4.69 -16.01
N GLU A 222 5.36 5.42 -16.32
CA GLU A 222 6.67 4.80 -16.51
C GLU A 222 7.32 4.47 -15.15
N PRO A 223 7.51 3.18 -14.81
CA PRO A 223 8.06 2.80 -13.51
C PRO A 223 9.44 3.41 -13.21
N ALA A 224 10.28 3.57 -14.24
CA ALA A 224 11.61 4.16 -14.10
C ALA A 224 11.58 5.65 -13.72
N ARG A 225 10.45 6.32 -13.90
CA ARG A 225 10.24 7.73 -13.51
C ARG A 225 9.65 7.86 -12.09
N ILE A 226 9.30 6.76 -11.45
CA ILE A 226 8.85 6.74 -10.05
C ILE A 226 10.06 6.57 -9.13
N GLN A 227 10.51 7.68 -8.56
CA GLN A 227 11.79 7.74 -7.83
C GLN A 227 11.90 6.75 -6.68
N TYR A 228 10.85 6.49 -5.90
CA TYR A 228 10.93 5.52 -4.81
C TYR A 228 11.10 4.08 -5.32
N LEU A 229 10.59 3.73 -6.52
CA LEU A 229 10.81 2.43 -7.13
C LEU A 229 12.26 2.26 -7.57
N THR A 230 12.83 3.27 -8.20
CA THR A 230 14.24 3.21 -8.65
C THR A 230 15.22 3.18 -7.48
N LEU A 231 14.90 3.88 -6.38
CA LEU A 231 15.69 3.85 -5.14
C LEU A 231 15.68 2.47 -4.47
N ALA A 232 14.55 1.77 -4.52
CA ALA A 232 14.41 0.47 -3.85
C ALA A 232 14.84 -0.72 -4.71
N GLY A 233 14.48 -0.75 -6.00
CA GLY A 233 14.68 -1.89 -6.88
C GLY A 233 15.77 -1.72 -7.93
N GLY A 234 16.24 -0.48 -8.13
CA GLY A 234 17.09 -0.16 -9.25
C GLY A 234 16.42 -0.48 -10.60
N GLU A 235 17.15 -0.35 -11.69
CA GLU A 235 16.65 -0.67 -13.03
C GLU A 235 16.27 -2.15 -13.19
N ALA A 236 17.03 -3.04 -12.56
CA ALA A 236 16.79 -4.48 -12.67
C ALA A 236 15.50 -4.93 -11.98
N GLY A 237 15.17 -4.36 -10.81
CA GLY A 237 13.98 -4.73 -10.04
C GLY A 237 12.66 -4.27 -10.69
N ILE A 238 12.72 -3.17 -11.45
CA ILE A 238 11.53 -2.63 -12.14
C ILE A 238 11.40 -3.10 -13.59
N ALA A 239 12.45 -3.73 -14.16
CA ALA A 239 12.45 -4.15 -15.57
C ALA A 239 11.44 -5.28 -15.81
N GLU A 240 10.52 -5.10 -16.75
CA GLU A 240 9.44 -6.05 -17.04
C GLU A 240 9.96 -7.46 -17.36
N LYS A 241 11.07 -7.55 -18.10
CA LYS A 241 11.72 -8.83 -18.45
C LYS A 241 12.20 -9.66 -17.24
N ASN A 242 12.36 -9.01 -16.08
CA ASN A 242 12.79 -9.66 -14.83
C ASN A 242 11.59 -9.98 -13.91
N ILE A 243 10.37 -9.57 -14.28
CA ILE A 243 9.15 -9.78 -13.50
C ILE A 243 8.41 -10.98 -14.08
N ARG A 244 8.27 -12.05 -13.29
CA ARG A 244 7.42 -13.18 -13.67
C ARG A 244 5.96 -12.79 -13.47
N GLN A 245 5.27 -12.58 -14.58
CA GLN A 245 3.83 -12.28 -14.60
C GLN A 245 3.00 -13.56 -14.59
N ILE A 246 1.97 -13.61 -13.75
CA ILE A 246 0.94 -14.67 -13.71
C ILE A 246 -0.41 -13.98 -13.89
N GLY A 247 -1.29 -14.55 -14.72
CA GLY A 247 -2.58 -13.96 -15.08
C GLY A 247 -2.49 -13.03 -16.27
N GLU A 248 -3.30 -11.97 -16.28
CA GLU A 248 -3.39 -11.03 -17.39
C GLU A 248 -2.11 -10.23 -17.60
N LYS A 249 -1.76 -9.99 -18.86
CA LYS A 249 -0.62 -9.13 -19.19
C LYS A 249 -0.93 -7.68 -18.84
N PRO A 250 0.03 -6.90 -18.29
CA PRO A 250 -0.21 -5.51 -17.93
C PRO A 250 -0.81 -4.67 -19.07
N ASP A 251 -0.34 -4.85 -20.29
CA ASP A 251 -0.80 -4.10 -21.46
C ASP A 251 -2.24 -4.46 -21.88
N SER A 252 -2.71 -5.71 -21.63
CA SER A 252 -4.08 -6.12 -21.95
C SER A 252 -5.13 -5.50 -21.02
N VAL A 253 -4.72 -5.08 -19.83
CA VAL A 253 -5.57 -4.44 -18.81
C VAL A 253 -5.18 -2.98 -18.55
N ALA A 254 -4.29 -2.44 -19.38
CA ALA A 254 -3.79 -1.08 -19.21
C ALA A 254 -4.92 -0.05 -19.31
N THR A 255 -5.00 0.80 -18.30
CA THR A 255 -6.00 1.86 -18.16
C THR A 255 -5.28 3.17 -17.92
N ARG A 256 -5.54 4.18 -18.74
CA ARG A 256 -4.89 5.48 -18.61
C ARG A 256 -5.42 6.22 -17.39
N PHE A 257 -4.59 6.33 -16.35
CA PHE A 257 -4.85 7.18 -15.18
C PHE A 257 -4.42 8.61 -15.51
N GLU A 258 -5.26 9.59 -15.28
CA GLU A 258 -4.88 10.99 -15.49
C GLU A 258 -3.89 11.44 -14.42
N LEU A 259 -2.89 12.21 -14.86
CA LEU A 259 -1.89 12.84 -14.00
C LEU A 259 -2.14 14.34 -13.96
N ILE A 260 -1.83 14.97 -12.83
CA ILE A 260 -1.78 16.44 -12.75
C ILE A 260 -0.70 16.97 -13.69
N MET A 261 -0.76 18.25 -14.03
CA MET A 261 0.13 18.85 -15.04
C MET A 261 1.60 18.68 -14.69
N GLU A 262 1.95 18.84 -13.42
CA GLU A 262 3.31 18.78 -12.88
C GLU A 262 3.96 17.40 -12.97
N LEU A 263 3.15 16.36 -13.21
CA LEU A 263 3.61 14.96 -13.25
C LEU A 263 3.41 14.33 -14.64
N ARG A 264 3.11 15.10 -15.67
CA ARG A 264 2.88 14.57 -17.03
C ARG A 264 4.09 13.87 -17.61
N GLU A 265 5.29 14.25 -17.21
CA GLU A 265 6.54 13.58 -17.60
C GLU A 265 6.65 12.15 -17.09
N LEU A 266 5.86 11.75 -16.06
CA LEU A 266 5.82 10.37 -15.57
C LEU A 266 5.09 9.43 -16.55
N ARG A 267 4.50 9.93 -17.60
CA ARG A 267 3.72 9.15 -18.56
C ARG A 267 4.60 8.12 -19.29
N ARG A 268 4.13 6.87 -19.38
CA ARG A 268 4.70 5.85 -20.25
C ARG A 268 4.39 6.23 -21.71
N GLU A 269 5.42 6.37 -22.52
CA GLU A 269 5.26 6.52 -23.97
C GLU A 269 4.79 5.19 -24.56
N ARG A 270 3.80 5.22 -25.45
CA ARG A 270 3.44 4.04 -26.22
C ARG A 270 4.53 3.81 -27.25
N VAL A 271 5.21 2.67 -27.18
CA VAL A 271 6.10 2.18 -28.23
C VAL A 271 5.25 1.61 -29.37
#